data_5723497fd19f73828df519e941f8097e
#
_entry.id   5723497fd19f73828df519e941f8097e
#
_cell.length_a   1.000
_cell.length_b   1.000
_cell.length_c   1.000
_cell.angle_alpha   90.00
_cell.angle_beta   90.00
_cell.angle_gamma   90.00
#
_symmetry.space_group_name_H-M   'P 1'
#
loop_
_entity.id
_entity.type
_entity.pdbx_description
1 polymer ?
#
loop_
_entity_poly.entity_id
_entity_poly.type
_entity_poly.pdbx_seq_one_letter_code
_entity_poly.pdbx_strand_id
1 'polypeptide(L)'
;MGMTAQAAYWFLPAVIPIAIYISWNDMRSMRITNNSLIVLLAAYAVIGPFAFGLEMYLWQWLNFPVVLVICMALWALRAMGGGDAKMIAVMAPFFVIDDVILIMQLFAACLLGALAIHSLFRFTPLKNFAPDWQSWHAGRYFPKGFPLSMTLLFYLLAAAVYR
;
A
#
# COMPACT_ATOMS: atom_id res chain seq x y z
N MET A 1 -9.70 -1.43 -19.68
CA MET A 1 -8.29 -1.91 -19.85
C MET A 1 -7.58 -1.73 -18.53
N GLY A 2 -6.99 -2.79 -17.96
CA GLY A 2 -6.25 -2.69 -16.69
C GLY A 2 -4.91 -1.95 -16.81
N MET A 3 -4.14 -1.96 -15.73
CA MET A 3 -2.79 -1.39 -15.69
C MET A 3 -1.90 -1.99 -16.79
N THR A 4 -1.23 -1.16 -17.58
CA THR A 4 -0.27 -1.61 -18.60
C THR A 4 1.11 -1.86 -18.01
N ALA A 5 1.90 -2.78 -18.61
CA ALA A 5 3.30 -3.00 -18.22
C ALA A 5 4.11 -1.70 -18.25
N GLN A 6 3.93 -0.90 -19.29
CA GLN A 6 4.64 0.37 -19.44
C GLN A 6 4.35 1.32 -18.26
N ALA A 7 3.09 1.47 -17.86
CA ALA A 7 2.72 2.31 -16.72
C ALA A 7 3.34 1.77 -15.42
N ALA A 8 3.32 0.45 -15.23
CA ALA A 8 3.93 -0.18 -14.06
C ALA A 8 5.46 0.06 -14.01
N TYR A 9 6.17 -0.04 -15.13
CA TYR A 9 7.61 0.24 -15.19
C TYR A 9 7.95 1.68 -14.81
N TRP A 10 7.10 2.64 -15.13
CA TRP A 10 7.29 4.04 -14.71
C TRP A 10 7.18 4.20 -13.19
N PHE A 11 6.24 3.53 -12.54
CA PHE A 11 6.00 3.68 -11.11
C PHE A 11 6.95 2.86 -10.24
N LEU A 12 7.38 1.67 -10.68
CA LEU A 12 8.16 0.73 -9.87
C LEU A 12 9.42 1.34 -9.24
N PRO A 13 10.27 2.13 -9.96
CA PRO A 13 11.49 2.68 -9.37
C PRO A 13 11.24 3.58 -8.15
N ALA A 14 10.11 4.30 -8.14
CA ALA A 14 9.72 5.14 -7.01
C ALA A 14 8.96 4.36 -5.93
N VAL A 15 8.04 3.47 -6.33
CA VAL A 15 7.18 2.75 -5.40
C VAL A 15 7.93 1.70 -4.60
N ILE A 16 8.92 1.00 -5.18
CA ILE A 16 9.71 -0.02 -4.48
C ILE A 16 10.32 0.53 -3.17
N PRO A 17 11.15 1.58 -3.19
CA PRO A 17 11.78 2.09 -1.98
C PRO A 17 10.75 2.66 -0.98
N ILE A 18 9.68 3.30 -1.49
CA ILE A 18 8.62 3.86 -0.63
C ILE A 18 7.85 2.73 0.07
N ALA A 19 7.48 1.67 -0.65
CA ALA A 19 6.75 0.53 -0.09
C ALA A 19 7.59 -0.22 0.95
N ILE A 20 8.88 -0.42 0.70
CA ILE A 20 9.81 -1.01 1.66
C ILE A 20 9.91 -0.14 2.92
N TYR A 21 10.05 1.17 2.76
CA TYR A 21 10.12 2.10 3.88
C TYR A 21 8.84 2.09 4.73
N ILE A 22 7.66 2.14 4.10
CA ILE A 22 6.36 2.09 4.79
C ILE A 22 6.24 0.78 5.57
N SER A 23 6.55 -0.35 4.92
CA SER A 23 6.51 -1.68 5.55
C SER A 23 7.42 -1.75 6.78
N TRP A 24 8.67 -1.33 6.61
CA TRP A 24 9.65 -1.32 7.69
C TRP A 24 9.24 -0.42 8.85
N ASN A 25 8.79 0.81 8.54
CA ASN A 25 8.38 1.77 9.55
C ASN A 25 7.13 1.30 10.32
N ASP A 26 6.17 0.70 9.62
CA ASP A 26 4.96 0.18 10.26
C ASP A 26 5.27 -1.03 11.15
N MET A 27 6.15 -1.92 10.72
CA MET A 27 6.63 -3.03 11.56
C MET A 27 7.38 -2.52 12.81
N ARG A 28 8.23 -1.48 12.64
CA ARG A 28 9.06 -0.94 13.71
C ARG A 28 8.26 -0.12 14.72
N SER A 29 7.38 0.76 14.28
CA SER A 29 6.74 1.78 15.11
C SER A 29 5.21 1.73 15.13
N MET A 30 4.58 0.77 14.44
CA MET A 30 3.12 0.65 14.32
C MET A 30 2.46 1.94 13.81
N ARG A 31 3.16 2.67 12.94
CA ARG A 31 2.70 3.97 12.42
C ARG A 31 3.05 4.15 10.95
N ILE A 32 2.05 4.52 10.17
CA ILE A 32 2.23 5.01 8.81
C ILE A 32 2.44 6.52 8.89
N THR A 33 3.62 7.01 8.49
CA THR A 33 3.95 8.43 8.59
C THR A 33 3.26 9.23 7.47
N ASN A 34 2.78 10.43 7.79
CA ASN A 34 2.21 11.30 6.75
C ASN A 34 3.25 11.65 5.67
N ASN A 35 4.53 11.78 6.04
CA ASN A 35 5.59 12.10 5.09
C ASN A 35 5.75 11.01 4.02
N SER A 36 5.69 9.73 4.39
CA SER A 36 5.75 8.64 3.41
C SER A 36 4.56 8.64 2.46
N LEU A 37 3.37 8.99 2.97
CA LEU A 37 2.16 9.11 2.14
C LEU A 37 2.24 10.31 1.19
N ILE A 38 2.77 11.45 1.66
CA ILE A 38 3.01 12.63 0.80
C ILE A 38 4.00 12.28 -0.31
N VAL A 39 5.10 11.58 0.02
CA VAL A 39 6.09 11.17 -0.99
C VAL A 39 5.47 10.19 -2.00
N LEU A 40 4.63 9.25 -1.55
CA LEU A 40 3.93 8.33 -2.46
C LEU A 40 2.96 9.09 -3.40
N LEU A 41 2.19 10.05 -2.85
CA LEU A 41 1.27 10.85 -3.65
C LEU A 41 2.04 11.78 -4.62
N ALA A 42 3.17 12.34 -4.20
CA ALA A 42 4.05 13.13 -5.06
C ALA A 42 4.66 12.27 -6.18
N ALA A 43 5.04 11.02 -5.90
CA ALA A 43 5.48 10.10 -6.93
C ALA A 43 4.39 9.87 -7.99
N TYR A 44 3.12 9.69 -7.56
CA TYR A 44 2.00 9.62 -8.50
C TYR A 44 1.85 10.92 -9.32
N ALA A 45 1.90 12.08 -8.65
CA ALA A 45 1.72 13.38 -9.30
C ALA A 45 2.76 13.66 -10.39
N VAL A 46 4.02 13.28 -10.16
CA VAL A 46 5.14 13.52 -11.09
C VAL A 46 5.19 12.47 -12.20
N ILE A 47 5.00 11.20 -11.85
CA ILE A 47 5.19 10.07 -12.78
C ILE A 47 3.91 9.79 -13.58
N GLY A 48 2.74 10.02 -12.98
CA GLY A 48 1.45 9.65 -13.54
C GLY A 48 1.17 10.15 -14.96
N PRO A 49 1.50 11.42 -15.32
CA PRO A 49 1.30 11.91 -16.70
C PRO A 49 2.08 11.11 -17.74
N PHE A 50 3.27 10.61 -17.40
CA PHE A 50 4.12 9.78 -18.28
C PHE A 50 3.67 8.33 -18.31
N ALA A 51 3.13 7.84 -17.21
CA ALA A 51 2.69 6.45 -17.08
C ALA A 51 1.33 6.20 -17.76
N PHE A 52 0.36 7.07 -17.56
CA PHE A 52 -1.03 6.88 -18.02
C PHE A 52 -1.42 7.74 -19.23
N GLY A 53 -0.65 8.76 -19.57
CA GLY A 53 -1.14 9.84 -20.43
C GLY A 53 -2.11 10.76 -19.68
N LEU A 54 -2.28 11.98 -20.20
CA LEU A 54 -2.94 13.07 -19.45
C LEU A 54 -4.41 12.76 -19.09
N GLU A 55 -5.16 12.19 -20.02
CA GLU A 55 -6.59 11.93 -19.82
C GLU A 55 -6.81 10.89 -18.69
N MET A 56 -6.20 9.73 -18.82
CA MET A 56 -6.33 8.67 -17.80
C MET A 56 -5.74 9.10 -16.45
N TYR A 57 -4.63 9.82 -16.46
CA TYR A 57 -4.02 10.41 -15.26
C TYR A 57 -5.00 11.30 -14.49
N LEU A 58 -5.69 12.20 -15.18
CA LEU A 58 -6.66 13.10 -14.53
C LEU A 58 -7.87 12.33 -13.98
N TRP A 59 -8.36 11.33 -14.72
CA TRP A 59 -9.43 10.46 -14.22
C TRP A 59 -9.01 9.68 -12.97
N GLN A 60 -7.81 9.14 -12.93
CA GLN A 60 -7.30 8.39 -11.78
C GLN A 60 -7.17 9.27 -10.53
N TRP A 61 -6.94 10.58 -10.67
CA TRP A 61 -6.94 11.51 -9.51
C TRP A 61 -8.27 11.53 -8.76
N LEU A 62 -9.40 11.29 -9.41
CA LEU A 62 -10.71 11.23 -8.76
C LEU A 62 -10.81 10.08 -7.76
N ASN A 63 -10.03 9.02 -7.95
CA ASN A 63 -10.00 7.90 -7.00
C ASN A 63 -9.50 8.33 -5.62
N PHE A 64 -8.56 9.29 -5.56
CA PHE A 64 -8.02 9.78 -4.29
C PHE A 64 -9.11 10.39 -3.38
N PRO A 65 -9.83 11.46 -3.75
CA PRO A 65 -10.83 12.05 -2.89
C PRO A 65 -12.03 11.11 -2.63
N VAL A 66 -12.45 10.33 -3.61
CA VAL A 66 -13.56 9.38 -3.45
C VAL A 66 -13.21 8.33 -2.40
N VAL A 67 -12.07 7.67 -2.54
CA VAL A 67 -11.63 6.65 -1.59
C VAL A 67 -11.30 7.27 -0.23
N LEU A 68 -10.76 8.50 -0.20
CA LEU A 68 -10.52 9.22 1.05
C LEU A 68 -11.81 9.44 1.83
N VAL A 69 -12.87 9.90 1.18
CA VAL A 69 -14.17 10.13 1.84
C VAL A 69 -14.74 8.82 2.39
N ILE A 70 -14.70 7.75 1.60
CA ILE A 70 -15.15 6.41 2.03
C ILE A 70 -14.35 5.93 3.25
N CYS A 71 -13.02 6.01 3.17
CA CYS A 71 -12.14 5.57 4.25
C CYS A 71 -12.27 6.45 5.51
N MET A 72 -12.51 7.76 5.36
CA MET A 72 -12.80 8.65 6.49
C MET A 72 -14.12 8.29 7.18
N ALA A 73 -15.15 7.93 6.42
CA ALA A 73 -16.42 7.45 6.99
C ALA A 73 -16.19 6.14 7.79
N LEU A 74 -15.42 5.19 7.25
CA LEU A 74 -15.07 3.95 7.94
C LEU A 74 -14.23 4.21 9.21
N TRP A 75 -13.32 5.18 9.16
CA TRP A 75 -12.57 5.60 10.32
C TRP A 75 -13.46 6.24 11.40
N ALA A 76 -14.40 7.11 11.01
CA ALA A 76 -15.36 7.72 11.93
C ALA A 76 -16.24 6.67 12.61
N LEU A 77 -16.60 5.59 11.90
CA LEU A 77 -17.31 4.43 12.44
C LEU A 77 -16.42 3.48 13.25
N ARG A 78 -15.13 3.81 13.45
CA ARG A 78 -14.12 2.99 14.14
C ARG A 78 -13.87 1.61 13.50
N ALA A 79 -14.20 1.44 12.22
CA ALA A 79 -14.00 0.20 11.48
C ALA A 79 -12.54 0.04 11.01
N MET A 80 -11.78 1.15 10.87
CA MET A 80 -10.37 1.11 10.46
C MET A 80 -9.53 2.19 11.14
N GLY A 81 -8.19 2.01 11.12
CA GLY A 81 -7.23 2.98 11.61
C GLY A 81 -7.09 4.21 10.69
N GLY A 82 -6.84 5.40 11.26
CA GLY A 82 -6.69 6.63 10.45
C GLY A 82 -5.45 6.61 9.53
N GLY A 83 -4.39 5.89 9.92
CA GLY A 83 -3.22 5.67 9.07
C GLY A 83 -3.54 4.81 7.85
N ASP A 84 -4.28 3.71 8.08
CA ASP A 84 -4.71 2.78 7.03
C ASP A 84 -5.64 3.51 6.04
N ALA A 85 -6.60 4.30 6.55
CA ALA A 85 -7.54 5.09 5.76
C ALA A 85 -6.82 6.04 4.79
N LYS A 86 -5.85 6.80 5.30
CA LYS A 86 -5.03 7.71 4.47
C LYS A 86 -4.20 6.95 3.43
N MET A 87 -3.60 5.84 3.83
CA MET A 87 -2.77 5.04 2.93
C MET A 87 -3.58 4.47 1.78
N ILE A 88 -4.74 3.87 2.05
CA ILE A 88 -5.63 3.33 1.00
C ILE A 88 -6.04 4.44 0.02
N ALA A 89 -6.38 5.63 0.53
CA ALA A 89 -6.72 6.77 -0.31
C ALA A 89 -5.55 7.21 -1.22
N VAL A 90 -4.33 7.29 -0.67
CA VAL A 90 -3.13 7.69 -1.42
C VAL A 90 -2.73 6.64 -2.47
N MET A 91 -3.02 5.36 -2.20
CA MET A 91 -2.77 4.28 -3.17
C MET A 91 -3.80 4.23 -4.29
N ALA A 92 -5.02 4.74 -4.07
CA ALA A 92 -6.14 4.61 -4.99
C ALA A 92 -5.85 5.10 -6.43
N PRO A 93 -5.15 6.22 -6.67
CA PRO A 93 -4.81 6.66 -8.01
C PRO A 93 -3.90 5.71 -8.81
N PHE A 94 -3.12 4.87 -8.12
CA PHE A 94 -2.28 3.88 -8.80
C PHE A 94 -3.07 2.67 -9.30
N PHE A 95 -4.26 2.45 -8.80
CA PHE A 95 -5.09 1.28 -9.11
C PHE A 95 -6.07 1.59 -10.24
N VAL A 96 -6.10 0.74 -11.26
CA VAL A 96 -7.09 0.83 -12.33
C VAL A 96 -8.34 0.05 -11.92
N ILE A 97 -9.51 0.66 -12.09
CA ILE A 97 -10.79 0.09 -11.63
C ILE A 97 -11.09 -1.28 -12.26
N ASP A 98 -10.68 -1.49 -13.50
CA ASP A 98 -10.86 -2.78 -14.19
C ASP A 98 -10.13 -3.93 -13.48
N ASP A 99 -9.13 -3.62 -12.67
CA ASP A 99 -8.32 -4.58 -11.93
C ASP A 99 -8.77 -4.79 -10.47
N VAL A 100 -9.93 -4.24 -10.08
CA VAL A 100 -10.40 -4.26 -8.68
C VAL A 100 -10.43 -5.69 -8.09
N ILE A 101 -10.82 -6.68 -8.87
CA ILE A 101 -10.86 -8.08 -8.40
C ILE A 101 -9.43 -8.58 -8.12
N LEU A 102 -8.49 -8.31 -9.02
CA LEU A 102 -7.08 -8.65 -8.82
C LEU A 102 -6.50 -7.94 -7.59
N ILE A 103 -6.80 -6.65 -7.41
CA ILE A 103 -6.34 -5.86 -6.27
C ILE A 103 -6.86 -6.45 -4.96
N MET A 104 -8.14 -6.83 -4.91
CA MET A 104 -8.74 -7.48 -3.74
C MET A 104 -8.10 -8.84 -3.42
N GLN A 105 -7.83 -9.64 -4.45
CA GLN A 105 -7.15 -10.93 -4.29
C GLN A 105 -5.71 -10.75 -3.78
N LEU A 106 -4.97 -9.80 -4.38
CA LEU A 106 -3.61 -9.46 -3.92
C LEU A 106 -3.62 -8.94 -2.49
N PHE A 107 -4.56 -8.07 -2.13
CA PHE A 107 -4.68 -7.57 -0.76
C PHE A 107 -4.95 -8.70 0.23
N ALA A 108 -5.87 -9.61 -0.08
CA ALA A 108 -6.15 -10.77 0.76
C ALA A 108 -4.91 -11.66 0.91
N ALA A 109 -4.20 -11.95 -0.19
CA ALA A 109 -2.98 -12.75 -0.18
C ALA A 109 -1.85 -12.06 0.62
N CYS A 110 -1.64 -10.76 0.41
CA CYS A 110 -0.66 -9.97 1.16
C CYS A 110 -0.99 -9.91 2.65
N LEU A 111 -2.27 -9.76 3.01
CA LEU A 111 -2.71 -9.74 4.40
C LEU A 111 -2.46 -11.10 5.09
N LEU A 112 -2.84 -12.20 4.45
CA LEU A 112 -2.59 -13.55 4.97
C LEU A 112 -1.10 -13.86 5.06
N GLY A 113 -0.33 -13.54 4.02
CA GLY A 113 1.11 -13.71 4.01
C GLY A 113 1.82 -12.88 5.09
N ALA A 114 1.42 -11.62 5.24
CA ALA A 114 1.95 -10.74 6.27
C ALA A 114 1.63 -11.24 7.68
N LEU A 115 0.39 -11.72 7.92
CA LEU A 115 0.01 -12.34 9.19
C LEU A 115 0.83 -13.60 9.48
N ALA A 116 1.03 -14.47 8.48
CA ALA A 116 1.82 -15.69 8.62
C ALA A 116 3.29 -15.37 8.93
N ILE A 117 3.92 -14.48 8.15
CA ILE A 117 5.31 -14.08 8.34
C ILE A 117 5.50 -13.39 9.69
N HIS A 118 4.64 -12.42 10.02
CA HIS A 118 4.70 -11.69 11.29
C HIS A 118 4.56 -12.65 12.48
N SER A 119 3.62 -13.60 12.42
CA SER A 119 3.42 -14.62 13.47
C SER A 119 4.64 -15.53 13.58
N LEU A 120 5.19 -15.98 12.44
CA LEU A 120 6.41 -16.79 12.42
C LEU A 120 7.56 -16.09 13.14
N PHE A 121 7.83 -14.83 12.79
CA PHE A 121 8.90 -14.07 13.44
C PHE A 121 8.63 -13.82 14.92
N ARG A 122 7.40 -13.46 15.28
CA ARG A 122 7.02 -13.15 16.66
C ARG A 122 7.19 -14.33 17.63
N PHE A 123 6.87 -15.55 17.17
CA PHE A 123 6.89 -16.76 17.99
C PHE A 123 8.16 -17.60 17.85
N THR A 124 9.15 -17.14 17.07
CA THR A 124 10.43 -17.81 16.90
C THR A 124 11.58 -16.91 17.34
N PRO A 125 12.83 -17.47 17.48
CA PRO A 125 14.02 -16.66 17.74
C PRO A 125 14.31 -15.59 16.69
N LEU A 126 13.65 -15.63 15.52
CA LEU A 126 13.82 -14.68 14.43
C LEU A 126 13.48 -13.23 14.85
N LYS A 127 12.60 -13.03 15.84
CA LYS A 127 12.34 -11.70 16.42
C LYS A 127 13.61 -11.01 16.95
N ASN A 128 14.64 -11.78 17.30
CA ASN A 128 15.89 -11.24 17.85
C ASN A 128 16.73 -10.46 16.80
N PHE A 129 16.41 -10.60 15.50
CA PHE A 129 17.00 -9.74 14.46
C PHE A 129 16.55 -8.28 14.55
N ALA A 130 15.40 -8.03 15.16
CA ALA A 130 14.86 -6.68 15.35
C ALA A 130 14.06 -6.61 16.68
N PRO A 131 14.74 -6.75 17.84
CA PRO A 131 14.07 -6.91 19.13
C PRO A 131 13.23 -5.70 19.53
N ASP A 132 13.62 -4.50 19.09
CA ASP A 132 13.00 -3.23 19.46
C ASP A 132 11.74 -2.89 18.65
N TRP A 133 11.28 -3.77 17.74
CA TRP A 133 10.09 -3.50 16.95
C TRP A 133 8.83 -3.56 17.79
N GLN A 134 8.04 -2.47 17.76
CA GLN A 134 6.79 -2.37 18.53
C GLN A 134 5.75 -3.40 18.11
N SER A 135 5.78 -3.86 16.84
CA SER A 135 4.85 -4.86 16.32
C SER A 135 4.89 -6.19 17.10
N TRP A 136 6.03 -6.56 17.71
CA TRP A 136 6.13 -7.77 18.52
C TRP A 136 5.36 -7.66 19.84
N HIS A 137 5.20 -6.44 20.35
CA HIS A 137 4.61 -6.14 21.64
C HIS A 137 3.19 -5.56 21.55
N ALA A 138 2.67 -5.40 20.32
CA ALA A 138 1.39 -4.74 20.06
C ALA A 138 0.13 -5.56 20.43
N GLY A 139 0.28 -6.73 21.05
CA GLY A 139 -0.84 -7.56 21.50
C GLY A 139 -1.71 -8.05 20.34
N ARG A 140 -2.95 -7.54 20.27
CA ARG A 140 -3.92 -7.88 19.21
C ARG A 140 -3.78 -7.02 17.95
N TYR A 141 -2.98 -5.96 18.00
CA TYR A 141 -2.80 -5.07 16.87
C TYR A 141 -1.74 -5.62 15.92
N PHE A 142 -2.03 -5.48 14.62
CA PHE A 142 -1.18 -5.94 13.53
C PHE A 142 -0.82 -4.75 12.61
N PRO A 143 0.45 -4.64 12.15
CA PRO A 143 0.89 -3.56 11.27
C PRO A 143 0.28 -3.72 9.88
N LYS A 144 -0.80 -2.99 9.60
CA LYS A 144 -1.54 -3.08 8.33
C LYS A 144 -0.89 -2.33 7.18
N GLY A 145 -0.02 -1.37 7.47
CA GLY A 145 0.77 -0.68 6.45
C GLY A 145 1.69 -1.61 5.68
N PHE A 146 2.19 -2.68 6.32
CA PHE A 146 2.97 -3.71 5.66
C PHE A 146 2.19 -4.43 4.54
N PRO A 147 1.05 -5.09 4.75
CA PRO A 147 0.32 -5.73 3.66
C PRO A 147 -0.23 -4.73 2.63
N LEU A 148 -0.61 -3.52 3.03
CA LEU A 148 -1.09 -2.50 2.11
C LEU A 148 0.01 -2.08 1.12
N SER A 149 1.21 -1.76 1.61
CA SER A 149 2.34 -1.38 0.74
C SER A 149 2.77 -2.52 -0.17
N MET A 150 2.76 -3.77 0.33
CA MET A 150 3.05 -4.94 -0.49
C MET A 150 1.98 -5.17 -1.57
N THR A 151 0.71 -4.89 -1.28
CA THR A 151 -0.36 -4.98 -2.29
C THR A 151 -0.09 -4.05 -3.47
N LEU A 152 0.25 -2.79 -3.22
CA LEU A 152 0.60 -1.85 -4.28
C LEU A 152 1.81 -2.33 -5.07
N LEU A 153 2.86 -2.77 -4.38
CA LEU A 153 4.07 -3.24 -5.02
C LEU A 153 3.82 -4.46 -5.89
N PHE A 154 3.13 -5.48 -5.37
CA PHE A 154 2.83 -6.69 -6.14
C PHE A 154 1.84 -6.46 -7.27
N TYR A 155 0.90 -5.52 -7.13
CA TYR A 155 0.04 -5.11 -8.24
C TYR A 155 0.84 -4.54 -9.42
N LEU A 156 1.79 -3.63 -9.14
CA LEU A 156 2.66 -3.06 -10.17
C LEU A 156 3.60 -4.12 -10.76
N LEU A 157 4.17 -5.00 -9.93
CA LEU A 157 5.01 -6.10 -10.41
C LEU A 157 4.22 -7.08 -11.29
N ALA A 158 3.01 -7.43 -10.90
CA ALA A 158 2.14 -8.30 -11.69
C ALA A 158 1.80 -7.65 -13.05
N ALA A 159 1.48 -6.36 -13.07
CA ALA A 159 1.25 -5.63 -14.32
C ALA A 159 2.50 -5.59 -15.20
N ALA A 160 3.68 -5.38 -14.62
CA ALA A 160 4.95 -5.33 -15.36
C ALA A 160 5.34 -6.67 -16.00
N VAL A 161 4.97 -7.80 -15.36
CA VAL A 161 5.40 -9.14 -15.81
C VAL A 161 4.36 -9.80 -16.72
N TYR A 162 3.07 -9.60 -16.47
CA TYR A 162 2.00 -10.36 -17.11
C TYR A 162 1.18 -9.56 -18.15
N ARG A 163 1.48 -8.30 -18.36
CA ARG A 163 0.79 -7.41 -19.31
C ARG A 163 1.76 -6.61 -20.16
#